data_2eb8968a975a0801276943a23543bacd
#
_entry.id   2eb8968a975a0801276943a23543bacd
#
_cell.length_a   1.000
_cell.length_b   1.000
_cell.length_c   1.000
_cell.angle_alpha   90.00
_cell.angle_beta   90.00
_cell.angle_gamma   90.00
#
_symmetry.space_group_name_H-M   'P 1'
#
loop_
_entity.id
_entity.type
_entity.pdbx_description
1 polymer ?
#
loop_
_entity_poly.entity_id
_entity_poly.type
_entity_poly.pdbx_seq_one_letter_code
_entity_poly.pdbx_strand_id
1 'polypeptide(L)'
;TPRVLIDVMVRLMQPKYGEVIQDPAAGTAGFLISASHYMQEQKDVFELNELDYERFKNSTFYGMEHVQDTHRLGVMNMILHGLDGENDSAGLIYGDTLSPKGQTLPQSDLILTNPPFGSKKGGGLPTRDDFTYATSNKQLAFLQHIYRHLKPGGRAAVVLPDNVLFEGNIGRSIRQDLMHK
;
A
#
# COMPACT_ATOMS: atom_id res chain seq x y z
N THR A 1 -2.21 -11.28 -6.34
CA THR A 1 -0.82 -11.16 -6.82
C THR A 1 -0.10 -12.48 -6.60
N PRO A 2 0.64 -13.02 -7.59
CA PRO A 2 1.44 -14.24 -7.39
C PRO A 2 2.48 -14.08 -6.28
N ARG A 3 2.65 -15.11 -5.44
CA ARG A 3 3.57 -15.08 -4.29
C ARG A 3 5.00 -14.71 -4.68
N VAL A 4 5.50 -15.32 -5.77
CA VAL A 4 6.87 -15.07 -6.27
C VAL A 4 7.08 -13.59 -6.60
N LEU A 5 6.10 -12.93 -7.22
CA LEU A 5 6.19 -11.50 -7.54
C LEU A 5 6.22 -10.64 -6.27
N ILE A 6 5.38 -10.96 -5.28
CA ILE A 6 5.38 -10.29 -3.98
C ILE A 6 6.76 -10.39 -3.33
N ASP A 7 7.32 -11.59 -3.24
CA ASP A 7 8.60 -11.85 -2.58
C ASP A 7 9.76 -11.15 -3.29
N VAL A 8 9.76 -11.13 -4.63
CA VAL A 8 10.77 -10.39 -5.42
C VAL A 8 10.68 -8.89 -5.15
N MET A 9 9.48 -8.31 -5.18
CA MET A 9 9.28 -6.88 -4.92
C MET A 9 9.74 -6.50 -3.51
N VAL A 10 9.38 -7.30 -2.50
CA VAL A 10 9.79 -7.07 -1.11
C VAL A 10 11.31 -7.14 -0.97
N ARG A 11 11.97 -8.16 -1.56
CA ARG A 11 13.43 -8.30 -1.51
C ARG A 11 14.17 -7.16 -2.21
N LEU A 12 13.63 -6.63 -3.30
CA LEU A 12 14.19 -5.46 -3.99
C LEU A 12 14.05 -4.18 -3.14
N MET A 13 12.93 -4.02 -2.46
CA MET A 13 12.63 -2.82 -1.68
C MET A 13 13.23 -2.84 -0.27
N GLN A 14 13.62 -4.00 0.25
CA GLN A 14 14.33 -4.15 1.53
C GLN A 14 13.68 -3.37 2.68
N PRO A 15 12.45 -3.74 3.10
CA PRO A 15 11.81 -3.08 4.24
C PRO A 15 12.63 -3.23 5.53
N LYS A 16 12.61 -2.19 6.38
CA LYS A 16 13.41 -2.13 7.61
C LYS A 16 12.54 -1.86 8.82
N TYR A 17 12.98 -2.31 9.99
CA TYR A 17 12.36 -1.93 11.26
C TYR A 17 12.38 -0.41 11.45
N GLY A 18 11.25 0.12 11.97
CA GLY A 18 11.03 1.55 12.14
C GLY A 18 10.39 2.25 10.94
N GLU A 19 10.30 1.59 9.79
CA GLU A 19 9.57 2.10 8.62
C GLU A 19 8.06 1.85 8.75
N VAL A 20 7.26 2.76 8.21
CA VAL A 20 5.83 2.57 7.95
C VAL A 20 5.65 2.01 6.55
N ILE A 21 5.00 0.85 6.45
CA ILE A 21 4.79 0.10 5.21
C ILE A 21 3.31 0.08 4.88
N GLN A 22 2.97 0.45 3.65
CA GLN A 22 1.57 0.56 3.23
C GLN A 22 1.27 -0.25 1.97
N ASP A 23 0.09 -0.89 1.95
CA ASP A 23 -0.54 -1.42 0.74
C ASP A 23 -1.96 -0.85 0.58
N PRO A 24 -2.16 0.17 -0.28
CA PRO A 24 -3.47 0.79 -0.48
C PRO A 24 -4.47 -0.07 -1.29
N ALA A 25 -4.08 -1.24 -1.75
CA ALA A 25 -4.95 -2.22 -2.42
C ALA A 25 -4.63 -3.63 -1.88
N ALA A 26 -4.74 -3.78 -0.57
CA ALA A 26 -4.09 -4.83 0.19
C ALA A 26 -4.55 -6.27 -0.13
N GLY A 27 -5.75 -6.42 -0.67
CA GLY A 27 -6.28 -7.75 -0.93
C GLY A 27 -6.30 -8.59 0.37
N THR A 28 -5.63 -9.73 0.33
CA THR A 28 -5.43 -10.61 1.49
C THR A 28 -4.16 -10.30 2.29
N ALA A 29 -3.64 -9.09 2.20
CA ALA A 29 -2.46 -8.57 2.90
C ALA A 29 -1.12 -9.24 2.52
N GLY A 30 -1.03 -9.82 1.32
CA GLY A 30 0.15 -10.57 0.91
C GLY A 30 1.46 -9.77 0.93
N PHE A 31 1.47 -8.50 0.51
CA PHE A 31 2.65 -7.64 0.55
C PHE A 31 3.08 -7.33 1.99
N LEU A 32 2.12 -7.01 2.87
CA LEU A 32 2.41 -6.67 4.27
C LEU A 32 3.00 -7.88 5.01
N ILE A 33 2.44 -9.06 4.80
CA ILE A 33 2.91 -10.31 5.40
C ILE A 33 4.31 -10.67 4.87
N SER A 34 4.53 -10.58 3.56
CA SER A 34 5.87 -10.86 2.99
C SER A 34 6.91 -9.85 3.47
N ALA A 35 6.56 -8.57 3.62
CA ALA A 35 7.44 -7.56 4.20
C ALA A 35 7.80 -7.89 5.66
N SER A 36 6.82 -8.28 6.47
CA SER A 36 7.06 -8.73 7.84
C SER A 36 8.02 -9.91 7.92
N HIS A 37 7.79 -10.94 7.09
CA HIS A 37 8.68 -12.12 7.05
C HIS A 37 10.11 -11.73 6.64
N TYR A 38 10.25 -10.90 5.60
CA TYR A 38 11.56 -10.43 5.17
C TYR A 38 12.32 -9.70 6.30
N MET A 39 11.63 -8.82 7.04
CA MET A 39 12.23 -8.09 8.15
C MET A 39 12.68 -9.05 9.28
N GLN A 40 11.86 -10.05 9.59
CA GLN A 40 12.18 -11.08 10.59
C GLN A 40 13.31 -12.03 10.16
N GLU A 41 13.47 -12.28 8.85
CA GLU A 41 14.64 -13.00 8.31
C GLU A 41 15.94 -12.23 8.50
N GLN A 42 15.91 -10.89 8.51
CA GLN A 42 17.10 -10.04 8.70
C GLN A 42 17.49 -9.89 10.17
N LYS A 43 16.51 -9.82 11.05
CA LYS A 43 16.69 -9.71 12.50
C LYS A 43 15.48 -10.28 13.21
N ASP A 44 15.71 -11.14 14.19
CA ASP A 44 14.62 -11.71 14.99
C ASP A 44 13.85 -10.59 15.73
N VAL A 45 12.55 -10.66 15.67
CA VAL A 45 11.67 -9.71 16.36
C VAL A 45 11.89 -9.71 17.88
N PHE A 46 12.28 -10.83 18.45
CA PHE A 46 12.60 -10.96 19.88
C PHE A 46 13.94 -10.31 20.28
N GLU A 47 14.78 -9.95 19.31
CA GLU A 47 16.00 -9.17 19.54
C GLU A 47 15.75 -7.65 19.50
N LEU A 48 14.52 -7.22 19.23
CA LEU A 48 14.14 -5.82 19.28
C LEU A 48 14.02 -5.37 20.75
N ASN A 49 14.32 -4.09 20.99
CA ASN A 49 13.92 -3.48 22.26
C ASN A 49 12.40 -3.32 22.31
N GLU A 50 11.84 -3.12 23.50
CA GLU A 50 10.41 -3.03 23.74
C GLU A 50 9.72 -2.00 22.83
N LEU A 51 10.31 -0.82 22.65
CA LEU A 51 9.76 0.25 21.81
C LEU A 51 9.70 -0.14 20.32
N ASP A 52 10.74 -0.77 19.80
CA ASP A 52 10.78 -1.19 18.39
C ASP A 52 9.86 -2.39 18.17
N TYR A 53 9.71 -3.27 19.14
CA TYR A 53 8.75 -4.36 19.10
C TYR A 53 7.30 -3.85 19.04
N GLU A 54 6.95 -2.92 19.94
CA GLU A 54 5.62 -2.28 19.94
C GLU A 54 5.34 -1.54 18.62
N ARG A 55 6.31 -0.82 18.07
CA ARG A 55 6.18 -0.16 16.77
C ARG A 55 5.97 -1.18 15.65
N PHE A 56 6.72 -2.26 15.64
CA PHE A 56 6.60 -3.32 14.64
C PHE A 56 5.19 -3.91 14.64
N LYS A 57 4.63 -4.19 15.81
CA LYS A 57 3.28 -4.75 15.94
C LYS A 57 2.16 -3.76 15.60
N ASN A 58 2.27 -2.53 16.09
CA ASN A 58 1.13 -1.60 16.13
C ASN A 58 1.20 -0.47 15.10
N SER A 59 2.37 -0.18 14.51
CA SER A 59 2.57 1.05 13.74
C SER A 59 3.41 0.88 12.48
N THR A 60 3.68 -0.35 12.05
CA THR A 60 4.49 -0.64 10.86
C THR A 60 3.62 -0.92 9.63
N PHE A 61 2.57 -1.72 9.76
CA PHE A 61 1.83 -2.25 8.62
C PHE A 61 0.45 -1.62 8.50
N TYR A 62 0.20 -1.00 7.35
CA TYR A 62 -1.09 -0.36 7.05
C TYR A 62 -1.57 -0.78 5.68
N GLY A 63 -2.87 -1.03 5.55
CA GLY A 63 -3.48 -1.36 4.28
C GLY A 63 -4.93 -0.93 4.20
N MET A 64 -5.45 -0.91 2.98
CA MET A 64 -6.86 -0.70 2.73
C MET A 64 -7.38 -1.69 1.70
N GLU A 65 -8.55 -2.29 1.97
CA GLU A 65 -9.21 -3.21 1.06
C GLU A 65 -10.69 -2.86 0.94
N HIS A 66 -11.16 -2.77 -0.30
CA HIS A 66 -12.51 -2.33 -0.64
C HIS A 66 -13.55 -3.46 -0.59
N VAL A 67 -13.12 -4.70 -0.89
CA VAL A 67 -14.01 -5.87 -0.93
C VAL A 67 -14.09 -6.48 0.46
N GLN A 68 -15.29 -6.48 1.06
CA GLN A 68 -15.49 -6.86 2.45
C GLN A 68 -14.97 -8.27 2.79
N ASP A 69 -15.28 -9.26 1.96
CA ASP A 69 -14.85 -10.64 2.22
C ASP A 69 -13.33 -10.79 2.06
N THR A 70 -12.74 -10.11 1.10
CA THR A 70 -11.28 -10.06 0.92
C THR A 70 -10.60 -9.37 2.10
N HIS A 71 -11.18 -8.27 2.60
CA HIS A 71 -10.69 -7.59 3.80
C HIS A 71 -10.70 -8.52 5.03
N ARG A 72 -11.81 -9.23 5.27
CA ARG A 72 -11.90 -10.21 6.37
C ARG A 72 -10.81 -11.28 6.28
N LEU A 73 -10.61 -11.84 5.08
CA LEU A 73 -9.52 -12.79 4.85
C LEU A 73 -8.14 -12.17 5.08
N GLY A 74 -7.95 -10.92 4.68
CA GLY A 74 -6.71 -10.18 4.92
C GLY A 74 -6.43 -9.99 6.41
N VAL A 75 -7.41 -9.57 7.19
CA VAL A 75 -7.29 -9.43 8.67
C VAL A 75 -6.95 -10.77 9.31
N MET A 76 -7.68 -11.83 8.97
CA MET A 76 -7.38 -13.18 9.48
C MET A 76 -5.96 -13.63 9.13
N ASN A 77 -5.52 -13.33 7.91
CA ASN A 77 -4.19 -13.68 7.43
C ASN A 77 -3.10 -12.91 8.20
N MET A 78 -3.30 -11.63 8.45
CA MET A 78 -2.38 -10.83 9.27
C MET A 78 -2.28 -11.36 10.70
N ILE A 79 -3.40 -11.68 11.33
CA ILE A 79 -3.44 -12.27 12.68
C ILE A 79 -2.68 -13.61 12.72
N LEU A 80 -2.92 -14.50 11.75
CA LEU A 80 -2.23 -15.80 11.67
C LEU A 80 -0.71 -15.67 11.50
N HIS A 81 -0.23 -14.54 10.99
CA HIS A 81 1.19 -14.23 10.86
C HIS A 81 1.73 -13.32 11.97
N GLY A 82 1.00 -13.18 13.09
CA GLY A 82 1.44 -12.44 14.27
C GLY A 82 1.43 -10.91 14.10
N LEU A 83 0.67 -10.39 13.14
CA LEU A 83 0.48 -8.96 12.90
C LEU A 83 -0.87 -8.49 13.46
N ASP A 84 -1.18 -8.94 14.64
CA ASP A 84 -2.47 -8.77 15.33
C ASP A 84 -2.53 -7.51 16.21
N GLY A 85 -1.70 -6.53 16.06
CA GLY A 85 -1.69 -5.25 16.79
C GLY A 85 -2.80 -5.03 17.86
N GLU A 86 -2.72 -4.06 18.68
CA GLU A 86 -3.72 -3.79 19.74
C GLU A 86 -5.12 -3.42 19.19
N ASN A 87 -5.23 -3.15 17.90
CA ASN A 87 -6.48 -2.79 17.25
C ASN A 87 -7.08 -4.00 16.51
N ASP A 88 -8.38 -4.20 16.62
CA ASP A 88 -9.17 -5.29 16.01
C ASP A 88 -9.00 -5.45 14.48
N SER A 89 -8.39 -4.50 13.80
CA SER A 89 -8.18 -4.49 12.34
C SER A 89 -6.76 -4.82 11.89
N ALA A 90 -5.83 -5.08 12.80
CA ALA A 90 -4.41 -5.36 12.49
C ALA A 90 -3.79 -4.37 11.48
N GLY A 91 -4.18 -3.08 11.50
CA GLY A 91 -3.72 -2.07 10.54
C GLY A 91 -4.36 -2.15 9.15
N LEU A 92 -5.25 -3.12 8.89
CA LEU A 92 -5.95 -3.28 7.62
C LEU A 92 -7.36 -2.66 7.69
N ILE A 93 -7.56 -1.57 6.98
CA ILE A 93 -8.80 -0.78 7.00
C ILE A 93 -9.75 -1.27 5.88
N TYR A 94 -11.02 -1.53 6.23
CA TYR A 94 -12.07 -1.73 5.23
C TYR A 94 -12.46 -0.39 4.61
N GLY A 95 -12.28 -0.21 3.30
CA GLY A 95 -12.64 1.02 2.61
C GLY A 95 -12.13 1.11 1.18
N ASP A 96 -12.61 2.14 0.47
CA ASP A 96 -12.12 2.48 -0.87
C ASP A 96 -11.02 3.55 -0.75
N THR A 97 -9.82 3.19 -1.15
CA THR A 97 -8.64 4.08 -1.19
C THR A 97 -8.86 5.31 -2.06
N LEU A 98 -9.72 5.21 -3.07
CA LEU A 98 -10.07 6.33 -3.95
C LEU A 98 -11.24 7.16 -3.43
N SER A 99 -11.71 6.91 -2.20
CA SER A 99 -12.66 7.73 -1.45
C SER A 99 -11.94 8.59 -0.40
N PRO A 100 -12.62 9.55 0.26
CA PRO A 100 -12.04 10.33 1.36
C PRO A 100 -11.43 9.45 2.48
N LYS A 101 -11.95 8.23 2.66
CA LYS A 101 -11.38 7.28 3.62
C LYS A 101 -9.93 6.89 3.32
N GLY A 102 -9.51 6.89 2.05
CA GLY A 102 -8.12 6.64 1.66
C GLY A 102 -7.13 7.69 2.21
N GLN A 103 -7.60 8.89 2.54
CA GLN A 103 -6.78 9.95 3.17
C GLN A 103 -6.41 9.62 4.62
N THR A 104 -7.11 8.69 5.26
CA THR A 104 -6.82 8.29 6.65
C THR A 104 -5.62 7.34 6.77
N LEU A 105 -5.14 6.78 5.66
CA LEU A 105 -3.90 6.02 5.67
C LEU A 105 -2.72 6.93 6.01
N PRO A 106 -1.74 6.47 6.81
CA PRO A 106 -0.60 7.30 7.19
C PRO A 106 0.35 7.56 6.03
N GLN A 107 1.15 8.60 6.12
CA GLN A 107 2.33 8.72 5.26
C GLN A 107 3.33 7.62 5.58
N SER A 108 3.93 7.04 4.54
CA SER A 108 4.68 5.80 4.61
C SER A 108 6.08 5.93 4.04
N ASP A 109 7.01 5.18 4.60
CA ASP A 109 8.39 5.09 4.12
C ASP A 109 8.48 4.13 2.91
N LEU A 110 7.58 3.15 2.87
CA LEU A 110 7.51 2.18 1.79
C LEU A 110 6.05 1.88 1.41
N ILE A 111 5.75 1.94 0.12
CA ILE A 111 4.47 1.47 -0.44
C ILE A 111 4.73 0.30 -1.38
N LEU A 112 4.04 -0.82 -1.12
CA LEU A 112 4.08 -2.04 -1.92
C LEU A 112 2.66 -2.37 -2.36
N THR A 113 2.35 -2.38 -3.65
CA THR A 113 0.96 -2.58 -4.05
C THR A 113 0.80 -3.10 -5.47
N ASN A 114 -0.29 -3.81 -5.69
CA ASN A 114 -0.80 -4.19 -7.01
C ASN A 114 -2.25 -3.67 -7.13
N PRO A 115 -2.44 -2.39 -7.48
CA PRO A 115 -3.77 -1.80 -7.54
C PRO A 115 -4.64 -2.41 -8.64
N PRO A 116 -5.98 -2.35 -8.52
CA PRO A 116 -6.89 -2.86 -9.53
C PRO A 116 -6.74 -2.09 -10.84
N PHE A 117 -6.79 -2.82 -11.97
CA PHE A 117 -6.67 -2.26 -13.30
C PHE A 117 -8.01 -1.82 -13.89
N GLY A 118 -7.95 -0.94 -14.88
CA GLY A 118 -9.10 -0.48 -15.65
C GLY A 118 -9.72 0.81 -15.13
N SER A 119 -10.87 1.16 -15.72
CA SER A 119 -11.63 2.33 -15.32
C SER A 119 -12.74 1.97 -14.34
N LYS A 120 -13.20 2.94 -13.55
CA LYS A 120 -14.36 2.78 -12.69
C LYS A 120 -15.61 2.53 -13.56
N LYS A 121 -16.38 1.48 -13.28
CA LYS A 121 -17.64 1.21 -13.98
C LYS A 121 -18.53 2.45 -13.91
N GLY A 122 -19.10 2.87 -15.07
CA GLY A 122 -19.90 4.07 -15.18
C GLY A 122 -19.12 5.39 -15.27
N GLY A 123 -17.78 5.37 -15.46
CA GLY A 123 -16.97 6.57 -15.66
C GLY A 123 -16.86 7.50 -14.44
N GLY A 124 -17.25 7.01 -13.24
CA GLY A 124 -17.20 7.81 -12.02
C GLY A 124 -15.77 8.20 -11.64
N LEU A 125 -15.58 9.47 -11.28
CA LEU A 125 -14.33 9.98 -10.73
C LEU A 125 -14.11 9.50 -9.28
N PRO A 126 -12.85 9.43 -8.80
CA PRO A 126 -12.58 9.36 -7.38
C PRO A 126 -13.29 10.51 -6.64
N THR A 127 -13.77 10.24 -5.44
CA THR A 127 -14.44 11.24 -4.59
C THR A 127 -13.46 11.99 -3.68
N ARG A 128 -12.17 11.79 -3.87
CA ARG A 128 -11.11 12.48 -3.14
C ARG A 128 -10.89 13.88 -3.70
N ASP A 129 -10.78 14.84 -2.81
CA ASP A 129 -10.56 16.26 -3.10
C ASP A 129 -9.06 16.65 -3.11
N ASP A 130 -8.20 15.77 -2.60
CA ASP A 130 -6.76 15.97 -2.54
C ASP A 130 -6.02 15.54 -3.83
N PHE A 131 -6.69 14.90 -4.79
CA PHE A 131 -6.08 14.55 -6.07
C PHE A 131 -5.94 15.77 -6.97
N THR A 132 -4.74 15.96 -7.53
CA THR A 132 -4.45 17.06 -8.45
C THR A 132 -5.18 16.90 -9.78
N TYR A 133 -5.30 15.65 -10.26
CA TYR A 133 -5.88 15.34 -11.56
C TYR A 133 -7.11 14.45 -11.42
N ALA A 134 -8.24 14.93 -11.92
CA ALA A 134 -9.46 14.13 -11.98
C ALA A 134 -9.33 13.08 -13.09
N THR A 135 -9.44 11.79 -12.73
CA THR A 135 -9.36 10.68 -13.67
C THR A 135 -10.23 9.51 -13.23
N SER A 136 -10.92 8.88 -14.19
CA SER A 136 -11.64 7.61 -13.94
C SER A 136 -10.72 6.38 -14.07
N ASN A 137 -9.50 6.56 -14.57
CA ASN A 137 -8.51 5.50 -14.66
C ASN A 137 -7.98 5.20 -13.25
N LYS A 138 -8.24 3.98 -12.78
CA LYS A 138 -7.88 3.56 -11.42
C LYS A 138 -6.38 3.58 -11.19
N GLN A 139 -5.58 3.13 -12.14
CA GLN A 139 -4.13 3.08 -12.02
C GLN A 139 -3.55 4.48 -11.82
N LEU A 140 -4.01 5.45 -12.61
CA LEU A 140 -3.59 6.84 -12.48
C LEU A 140 -4.05 7.48 -11.16
N ALA A 141 -5.24 7.12 -10.68
CA ALA A 141 -5.74 7.56 -9.38
C ALA A 141 -4.90 6.95 -8.22
N PHE A 142 -4.55 5.66 -8.30
CA PHE A 142 -3.67 5.02 -7.32
C PHE A 142 -2.26 5.61 -7.33
N LEU A 143 -1.71 5.97 -8.48
CA LEU A 143 -0.42 6.67 -8.55
C LEU A 143 -0.45 8.00 -7.79
N GLN A 144 -1.53 8.77 -7.89
CA GLN A 144 -1.69 10.00 -7.11
C GLN A 144 -1.77 9.72 -5.61
N HIS A 145 -2.48 8.65 -5.20
CA HIS A 145 -2.51 8.23 -3.80
C HIS A 145 -1.10 7.90 -3.30
N ILE A 146 -0.37 7.04 -4.02
CA ILE A 146 0.99 6.62 -3.66
C ILE A 146 1.90 7.83 -3.49
N TYR A 147 1.91 8.71 -4.47
CA TYR A 147 2.75 9.91 -4.43
C TYR A 147 2.46 10.80 -3.21
N ARG A 148 1.18 10.97 -2.84
CA ARG A 148 0.77 11.78 -1.69
C ARG A 148 1.03 11.13 -0.35
N HIS A 149 1.08 9.80 -0.30
CA HIS A 149 1.28 9.06 0.94
C HIS A 149 2.72 8.60 1.16
N LEU A 150 3.63 8.87 0.22
CA LEU A 150 5.05 8.71 0.49
C LEU A 150 5.59 9.87 1.31
N LYS A 151 6.35 9.55 2.35
CA LYS A 151 7.18 10.52 3.07
C LYS A 151 8.29 11.04 2.16
N PRO A 152 8.88 12.22 2.44
CA PRO A 152 10.12 12.63 1.78
C PRO A 152 11.20 11.55 1.91
N GLY A 153 11.77 11.13 0.78
CA GLY A 153 12.73 10.01 0.73
C GLY A 153 12.11 8.61 0.78
N GLY A 154 10.79 8.51 0.88
CA GLY A 154 10.06 7.25 0.79
C GLY A 154 10.15 6.63 -0.60
N ARG A 155 9.88 5.34 -0.69
CA ARG A 155 9.97 4.56 -1.93
C ARG A 155 8.75 3.69 -2.16
N ALA A 156 8.45 3.38 -3.41
CA ALA A 156 7.33 2.51 -3.75
C ALA A 156 7.70 1.49 -4.82
N ALA A 157 7.13 0.29 -4.73
CA ALA A 157 7.10 -0.68 -5.81
C ALA A 157 5.65 -1.02 -6.14
N VAL A 158 5.28 -0.81 -7.40
CA VAL A 158 3.89 -0.85 -7.86
C VAL A 158 3.78 -1.72 -9.10
N VAL A 159 2.82 -2.64 -9.09
CA VAL A 159 2.48 -3.40 -10.30
C VAL A 159 1.49 -2.57 -11.13
N LEU A 160 1.88 -2.21 -12.33
CA LEU A 160 1.06 -1.42 -13.25
C LEU A 160 1.08 -2.05 -14.64
N PRO A 161 0.00 -1.93 -15.41
CA PRO A 161 0.02 -2.29 -16.82
C PRO A 161 0.88 -1.26 -17.59
N ASP A 162 1.51 -1.71 -18.65
CA ASP A 162 2.45 -0.93 -19.46
C ASP A 162 1.85 0.35 -20.07
N ASN A 163 0.55 0.34 -20.37
CA ASN A 163 -0.14 1.51 -20.93
C ASN A 163 -0.03 2.76 -20.05
N VAL A 164 0.14 2.62 -18.73
CA VAL A 164 0.35 3.75 -17.81
C VAL A 164 1.61 4.55 -18.17
N LEU A 165 2.61 3.91 -18.74
CA LEU A 165 3.86 4.56 -19.18
C LEU A 165 3.68 5.43 -20.43
N PHE A 166 2.67 5.14 -21.24
CA PHE A 166 2.46 5.78 -22.55
C PHE A 166 1.18 6.61 -22.61
N GLU A 167 0.29 6.52 -21.62
CA GLU A 167 -0.97 7.26 -21.61
C GLU A 167 -0.73 8.76 -21.69
N GLY A 168 -1.40 9.42 -22.65
CA GLY A 168 -1.32 10.86 -22.89
C GLY A 168 -2.07 11.70 -21.85
N ASN A 169 -2.22 12.98 -22.12
CA ASN A 169 -2.99 13.93 -21.32
C ASN A 169 -2.69 13.83 -19.81
N ILE A 170 -3.68 13.47 -19.00
CA ILE A 170 -3.57 13.37 -17.53
C ILE A 170 -2.45 12.40 -17.12
N GLY A 171 -2.29 11.26 -17.82
CA GLY A 171 -1.21 10.33 -17.54
C GLY A 171 0.17 10.94 -17.71
N ARG A 172 0.36 11.76 -18.75
CA ARG A 172 1.60 12.51 -18.97
C ARG A 172 1.86 13.51 -17.84
N SER A 173 0.84 14.25 -17.42
CA SER A 173 0.98 15.23 -16.33
C SER A 173 1.36 14.58 -15.00
N ILE A 174 0.71 13.46 -14.66
CA ILE A 174 1.04 12.68 -13.44
C ILE A 174 2.51 12.20 -13.50
N ARG A 175 2.96 11.63 -14.63
CA ARG A 175 4.36 11.20 -14.77
C ARG A 175 5.35 12.34 -14.68
N GLN A 176 5.03 13.51 -15.22
CA GLN A 176 5.86 14.72 -15.08
C GLN A 176 5.99 15.12 -13.60
N ASP A 177 4.90 15.15 -12.85
CA ASP A 177 4.93 15.46 -11.42
C ASP A 177 5.79 14.46 -10.63
N LEU A 178 5.68 13.16 -10.95
CA LEU A 178 6.48 12.12 -10.32
C LEU A 178 7.99 12.24 -10.61
N MET A 179 8.38 12.88 -11.72
CA MET A 179 9.79 13.04 -12.14
C MET A 179 10.41 14.35 -11.63
N HIS A 180 9.62 15.33 -11.25
CA HIS A 180 10.10 16.69 -10.94
C HIS A 180 10.03 17.02 -9.43
N LYS A 181 9.57 16.13 -8.62
CA LYS A 181 9.48 16.29 -7.16
C LYS A 181 10.15 15.17 -6.42
#